data_d9b9a076c5762cd9728be6e035587b6b
#
_entry.id   d9b9a076c5762cd9728be6e035587b6b
#
_cell.length_a   1.000
_cell.length_b   1.000
_cell.length_c   1.000
_cell.angle_alpha   90.00
_cell.angle_beta   90.00
_cell.angle_gamma   90.00
#
_symmetry.space_group_name_H-M   'P 1'
#
loop_
_entity.id
_entity.type
_entity.pdbx_description
1 polymer ?
#
loop_
_entity_poly.entity_id
_entity_poly.type
_entity_poly.pdbx_seq_one_letter_code
_entity_poly.pdbx_strand_id
1 'polypeptide(L)'
;MSRVRWLRRAAGVLGALVLASAGSGAGAGAAVASRADQPLKECRVDGLRNSVLCGVVQRPLDPARPDGLAIDVHYVVVPALARRKLPDPVFLLAGGPGQSAVSLAANAMGQFSRLNNRRDIVFVDQRGTGRSAPLMCDDARHLPLAVQADPARQLQDLQQCRLRLQQLPHGDLRFYTTTLAMQDLDAVRRQLGAERINLVGASYGTRAALEYQRAFPQAVRRSVLDGVAPPDMALPDSGSADAQAALDALLAACAEQPGCRRDHPNLRREWQSLLAGLPRPAQVAHPLTGQVEALTITRDMVLSAVRGPLYVPAYAAALPAAIGAARQGRFEPLLGLSALLGSRRSQPLAMGMHHAVICSEDLPRMARVAAAVPDGARAAEVPLPTAVAAVAA
;
A
#
# COMPACT_ATOMS: atom_id res chain seq x y z
N MET A 1 9.37 -85.60 -11.87
CA MET A 1 8.93 -86.77 -11.14
C MET A 1 7.87 -86.37 -10.20
N SER A 2 6.66 -86.70 -10.54
CA SER A 2 5.76 -87.66 -9.89
C SER A 2 4.99 -87.01 -8.75
N ARG A 3 3.76 -86.74 -8.98
CA ARG A 3 2.47 -87.45 -8.73
C ARG A 3 1.82 -86.94 -7.44
N VAL A 4 0.62 -86.61 -7.41
CA VAL A 4 -0.72 -87.07 -7.78
C VAL A 4 -1.67 -87.04 -6.52
N ARG A 5 -2.85 -86.33 -6.68
CA ARG A 5 -4.23 -86.80 -6.28
C ARG A 5 -4.46 -87.08 -4.82
N TRP A 6 -5.63 -86.72 -4.22
CA TRP A 6 -7.04 -87.09 -4.43
C TRP A 6 -7.96 -86.25 -3.50
N LEU A 7 -8.99 -85.63 -3.98
CA LEU A 7 -10.46 -85.81 -3.89
C LEU A 7 -11.05 -86.50 -2.63
N ARG A 8 -12.01 -85.82 -2.03
CA ARG A 8 -13.42 -86.21 -1.85
C ARG A 8 -14.12 -85.26 -0.87
N ARG A 9 -15.13 -84.54 -1.31
CA ARG A 9 -16.59 -84.71 -1.22
C ARG A 9 -17.11 -85.04 0.25
N ALA A 10 -17.93 -84.14 0.77
CA ALA A 10 -19.25 -84.47 1.27
C ALA A 10 -20.07 -83.17 1.56
N ALA A 11 -21.29 -83.31 1.21
CA ALA A 11 -22.38 -82.34 1.25
C ALA A 11 -22.98 -82.18 2.65
N GLY A 12 -23.67 -81.07 2.88
CA GLY A 12 -24.79 -81.09 3.77
C GLY A 12 -25.16 -79.81 4.48
N VAL A 13 -26.32 -79.29 4.13
CA VAL A 13 -27.37 -78.74 4.96
C VAL A 13 -27.44 -77.21 5.07
N LEU A 14 -28.55 -76.71 4.51
CA LEU A 14 -29.16 -75.38 4.64
C LEU A 14 -29.32 -74.87 6.05
N GLY A 15 -29.06 -73.58 6.24
CA GLY A 15 -29.51 -72.84 7.39
C GLY A 15 -29.61 -71.38 6.99
N ALA A 16 -30.80 -70.94 6.62
CA ALA A 16 -31.07 -69.52 6.30
C ALA A 16 -31.10 -68.72 7.62
N LEU A 17 -30.18 -67.82 7.75
CA LEU A 17 -30.27 -66.75 8.75
C LEU A 17 -30.26 -65.42 8.02
N VAL A 18 -31.40 -64.73 8.07
CA VAL A 18 -31.57 -63.34 7.68
C VAL A 18 -30.86 -62.48 8.72
N LEU A 19 -29.76 -61.86 8.32
CA LEU A 19 -29.09 -60.79 9.05
C LEU A 19 -29.33 -59.48 8.33
N ALA A 20 -30.08 -58.60 8.98
CA ALA A 20 -30.29 -57.20 8.60
C ALA A 20 -28.96 -56.47 8.60
N SER A 21 -28.46 -56.10 7.43
CA SER A 21 -27.34 -55.18 7.24
C SER A 21 -27.77 -53.73 7.50
N ALA A 22 -27.50 -53.22 8.72
CA ALA A 22 -27.47 -51.79 8.97
C ALA A 22 -26.35 -51.17 8.15
N GLY A 23 -26.71 -50.49 7.08
CA GLY A 23 -25.82 -49.71 6.25
C GLY A 23 -25.30 -48.51 7.04
N SER A 24 -24.09 -48.61 7.56
CA SER A 24 -23.33 -47.47 8.04
C SER A 24 -22.84 -46.68 6.79
N GLY A 25 -23.60 -45.68 6.41
CA GLY A 25 -23.14 -44.69 5.42
C GLY A 25 -21.95 -43.92 6.00
N ALA A 26 -20.75 -44.39 5.73
CA ALA A 26 -19.55 -43.58 5.89
C ALA A 26 -19.60 -42.46 4.84
N GLY A 27 -20.14 -41.32 5.24
CA GLY A 27 -19.96 -40.10 4.50
C GLY A 27 -18.46 -39.82 4.33
N ALA A 28 -17.94 -40.08 3.15
CA ALA A 28 -16.62 -39.59 2.74
C ALA A 28 -16.70 -38.05 2.75
N GLY A 29 -16.45 -37.46 3.92
CA GLY A 29 -16.10 -36.07 4.01
C GLY A 29 -14.85 -35.89 3.17
N ALA A 30 -14.99 -35.31 1.96
CA ALA A 30 -13.86 -34.84 1.19
C ALA A 30 -13.13 -33.85 2.09
N ALA A 31 -12.04 -34.29 2.69
CA ALA A 31 -11.11 -33.42 3.36
C ALA A 31 -10.67 -32.41 2.29
N VAL A 32 -11.15 -31.17 2.41
CA VAL A 32 -10.63 -30.04 1.64
C VAL A 32 -9.17 -29.97 2.04
N ALA A 33 -8.31 -30.58 1.22
CA ALA A 33 -6.87 -30.50 1.39
C ALA A 33 -6.54 -29.00 1.45
N SER A 34 -6.07 -28.58 2.61
CA SER A 34 -5.64 -27.22 2.86
C SER A 34 -4.62 -26.90 1.76
N ARG A 35 -4.94 -25.92 0.88
CA ARG A 35 -4.04 -25.43 -0.14
C ARG A 35 -2.80 -24.72 0.45
N ALA A 36 -2.46 -25.00 1.70
CA ALA A 36 -1.43 -24.34 2.49
C ALA A 36 -0.01 -24.52 1.93
N ASP A 37 0.23 -25.50 1.06
CA ASP A 37 1.54 -25.80 0.49
C ASP A 37 1.55 -25.77 -1.05
N GLN A 38 1.10 -24.68 -1.65
CA GLN A 38 1.37 -24.50 -3.08
C GLN A 38 2.86 -24.21 -3.26
N PRO A 39 3.58 -25.05 -4.04
CA PRO A 39 5.00 -24.82 -4.30
C PRO A 39 5.18 -23.49 -5.03
N LEU A 40 6.29 -22.80 -4.71
CA LEU A 40 6.70 -21.62 -5.44
C LEU A 40 6.83 -21.94 -6.92
N LYS A 41 6.27 -21.10 -7.79
CA LYS A 41 6.31 -21.27 -9.24
C LYS A 41 7.24 -20.21 -9.85
N GLU A 42 8.03 -20.61 -10.81
CA GLU A 42 8.79 -19.67 -11.61
C GLU A 42 7.85 -18.70 -12.34
N CYS A 43 8.16 -17.40 -12.28
CA CYS A 43 7.36 -16.35 -12.88
C CYS A 43 8.22 -15.17 -13.31
N ARG A 44 7.62 -14.23 -14.04
CA ARG A 44 8.26 -12.97 -14.42
C ARG A 44 7.53 -11.80 -13.75
N VAL A 45 8.32 -10.82 -13.33
CA VAL A 45 7.85 -9.55 -12.79
C VAL A 45 8.41 -8.45 -13.69
N ASP A 46 7.55 -7.50 -14.05
CA ASP A 46 7.92 -6.40 -14.94
C ASP A 46 9.12 -5.62 -14.38
N GLY A 47 10.08 -5.35 -15.26
CA GLY A 47 11.31 -4.65 -14.94
C GLY A 47 12.40 -5.48 -14.24
N LEU A 48 12.13 -6.73 -13.84
CA LEU A 48 13.17 -7.68 -13.44
C LEU A 48 13.70 -8.47 -14.64
N ARG A 49 15.04 -8.55 -14.76
CA ARG A 49 15.69 -9.23 -15.90
C ARG A 49 15.53 -10.74 -15.84
N ASN A 50 15.65 -11.30 -14.65
CA ASN A 50 15.61 -12.74 -14.42
C ASN A 50 14.21 -13.16 -13.96
N SER A 51 13.87 -14.44 -14.22
CA SER A 51 12.72 -15.06 -13.57
C SER A 51 12.93 -15.12 -12.06
N VAL A 52 11.81 -15.08 -11.34
CA VAL A 52 11.72 -15.10 -9.90
C VAL A 52 10.73 -16.19 -9.47
N LEU A 53 10.49 -16.33 -8.19
CA LEU A 53 9.53 -17.30 -7.67
C LEU A 53 8.29 -16.58 -7.15
N CYS A 54 7.12 -16.94 -7.67
CA CYS A 54 5.84 -16.44 -7.20
C CYS A 54 5.18 -17.45 -6.25
N GLY A 55 4.63 -16.93 -5.16
CA GLY A 55 3.88 -17.70 -4.19
C GLY A 55 2.54 -17.05 -3.85
N VAL A 56 1.66 -17.86 -3.28
CA VAL A 56 0.37 -17.44 -2.76
C VAL A 56 0.15 -18.13 -1.43
N VAL A 57 -0.35 -17.38 -0.44
CA VAL A 57 -0.86 -17.93 0.79
C VAL A 57 -2.32 -17.54 0.95
N GLN A 58 -3.20 -18.52 1.22
CA GLN A 58 -4.60 -18.24 1.48
C GLN A 58 -4.79 -17.80 2.94
N ARG A 59 -5.51 -16.70 3.12
CA ARG A 59 -5.80 -16.12 4.43
C ARG A 59 -7.28 -15.86 4.58
N PRO A 60 -7.89 -16.15 5.72
CA PRO A 60 -9.26 -15.72 5.95
C PRO A 60 -9.33 -14.19 5.87
N LEU A 61 -10.37 -13.67 5.21
CA LEU A 61 -10.65 -12.23 5.24
C LEU A 61 -10.90 -11.79 6.69
N ASP A 62 -11.79 -12.49 7.39
CA ASP A 62 -12.10 -12.31 8.79
C ASP A 62 -11.44 -13.44 9.63
N PRO A 63 -10.43 -13.13 10.45
CA PRO A 63 -9.77 -14.14 11.27
C PRO A 63 -10.69 -14.82 12.30
N ALA A 64 -11.79 -14.18 12.71
CA ALA A 64 -12.77 -14.77 13.61
C ALA A 64 -13.63 -15.84 12.92
N ARG A 65 -13.61 -15.88 11.59
CA ARG A 65 -14.32 -16.88 10.76
C ARG A 65 -13.33 -17.56 9.81
N PRO A 66 -12.46 -18.44 10.31
CA PRO A 66 -11.39 -19.06 9.52
C PRO A 66 -11.91 -19.89 8.35
N ASP A 67 -13.11 -20.45 8.45
CA ASP A 67 -13.78 -21.23 7.39
C ASP A 67 -14.63 -20.36 6.46
N GLY A 68 -14.63 -19.03 6.66
CA GLY A 68 -15.34 -18.06 5.84
C GLY A 68 -14.60 -17.75 4.53
N LEU A 69 -14.88 -16.56 3.99
CA LEU A 69 -14.21 -16.11 2.77
C LEU A 69 -12.69 -16.02 2.98
N ALA A 70 -11.95 -16.69 2.11
CA ALA A 70 -10.50 -16.58 2.05
C ALA A 70 -10.07 -15.65 0.91
N ILE A 71 -8.99 -14.93 1.13
CA ILE A 71 -8.29 -14.13 0.13
C ILE A 71 -6.92 -14.72 -0.16
N ASP A 72 -6.46 -14.55 -1.39
CA ASP A 72 -5.11 -14.91 -1.81
C ASP A 72 -4.15 -13.75 -1.51
N VAL A 73 -3.11 -14.01 -0.73
CA VAL A 73 -2.01 -13.07 -0.49
C VAL A 73 -0.84 -13.47 -1.38
N HIS A 74 -0.56 -12.64 -2.37
CA HIS A 74 0.48 -12.87 -3.37
C HIS A 74 1.83 -12.32 -2.92
N TYR A 75 2.89 -13.04 -3.21
CA TYR A 75 4.25 -12.60 -2.95
C TYR A 75 5.23 -13.11 -3.99
N VAL A 76 6.37 -12.45 -4.06
CA VAL A 76 7.46 -12.77 -4.96
C VAL A 76 8.75 -12.92 -4.18
N VAL A 77 9.51 -13.96 -4.48
CA VAL A 77 10.83 -14.19 -3.94
C VAL A 77 11.85 -14.00 -5.06
N VAL A 78 12.78 -13.07 -4.89
CA VAL A 78 13.99 -12.97 -5.71
C VAL A 78 15.06 -13.82 -5.03
N PRO A 79 15.42 -14.99 -5.60
CA PRO A 79 16.34 -15.92 -4.96
C PRO A 79 17.72 -15.30 -4.74
N ALA A 80 18.38 -15.69 -3.66
CA ALA A 80 19.79 -15.37 -3.44
C ALA A 80 20.68 -15.90 -4.56
N LEU A 81 21.69 -15.13 -4.93
CA LEU A 81 22.64 -15.56 -5.99
C LEU A 81 23.57 -16.68 -5.51
N ALA A 82 23.90 -16.71 -4.22
CA ALA A 82 24.79 -17.74 -3.67
C ALA A 82 24.06 -19.07 -3.49
N ARG A 83 24.71 -20.18 -3.87
CA ARG A 83 24.23 -21.55 -3.62
C ARG A 83 24.00 -21.84 -2.14
N ARG A 84 24.83 -21.29 -1.24
CA ARG A 84 24.66 -21.37 0.22
C ARG A 84 24.11 -20.03 0.71
N LYS A 85 22.82 -19.88 0.62
CA LYS A 85 22.11 -18.69 1.11
C LYS A 85 22.02 -18.67 2.64
N LEU A 86 21.85 -17.48 3.18
CA LEU A 86 21.56 -17.28 4.60
C LEU A 86 20.06 -17.57 4.87
N PRO A 87 19.71 -18.11 6.05
CA PRO A 87 18.36 -18.56 6.36
C PRO A 87 17.37 -17.42 6.70
N ASP A 88 17.84 -16.17 6.72
CA ASP A 88 17.12 -14.99 7.16
C ASP A 88 16.82 -14.06 5.95
N PRO A 89 15.74 -14.30 5.19
CA PRO A 89 15.38 -13.49 4.03
C PRO A 89 15.06 -12.05 4.41
N VAL A 90 15.09 -11.15 3.42
CA VAL A 90 14.73 -9.75 3.57
C VAL A 90 13.33 -9.52 3.01
N PHE A 91 12.42 -9.00 3.81
CA PHE A 91 11.06 -8.65 3.43
C PHE A 91 10.93 -7.14 3.24
N LEU A 92 10.48 -6.71 2.06
CA LEU A 92 10.19 -5.32 1.77
C LEU A 92 8.73 -5.00 2.11
N LEU A 93 8.53 -3.98 2.93
CA LEU A 93 7.24 -3.44 3.30
C LEU A 93 7.04 -2.09 2.60
N ALA A 94 6.10 -2.06 1.66
CA ALA A 94 5.81 -0.88 0.85
C ALA A 94 5.08 0.20 1.65
N GLY A 95 5.18 1.43 1.15
CA GLY A 95 4.53 2.60 1.73
C GLY A 95 3.09 2.82 1.28
N GLY A 96 2.65 4.04 1.37
CA GLY A 96 1.31 4.48 1.03
C GLY A 96 0.52 4.93 2.25
N PRO A 97 -0.31 4.10 2.90
CA PRO A 97 -0.67 2.70 2.60
C PRO A 97 -1.26 2.51 1.21
N GLY A 98 -1.28 1.26 0.72
CA GLY A 98 -1.91 0.91 -0.57
C GLY A 98 -0.93 0.69 -1.73
N GLN A 99 0.39 0.77 -1.53
CA GLN A 99 1.37 0.48 -2.58
C GLN A 99 1.66 -1.01 -2.67
N SER A 100 1.67 -1.58 -3.89
CA SER A 100 2.10 -2.95 -4.13
C SER A 100 3.61 -3.08 -3.94
N ALA A 101 4.05 -3.98 -3.07
CA ALA A 101 5.47 -4.26 -2.88
C ALA A 101 6.07 -4.94 -4.10
N VAL A 102 5.32 -5.83 -4.76
CA VAL A 102 5.76 -6.52 -5.98
C VAL A 102 6.02 -5.53 -7.11
N SER A 103 5.19 -4.48 -7.24
CA SER A 103 5.40 -3.44 -8.25
C SER A 103 6.67 -2.62 -8.06
N LEU A 104 7.21 -2.61 -6.83
CA LEU A 104 8.46 -1.91 -6.50
C LEU A 104 9.71 -2.76 -6.72
N ALA A 105 9.56 -4.07 -6.97
CA ALA A 105 10.68 -5.02 -6.98
C ALA A 105 11.81 -4.58 -7.92
N ALA A 106 11.49 -4.15 -9.14
CA ALA A 106 12.49 -3.72 -10.11
C ALA A 106 13.34 -2.54 -9.62
N ASN A 107 12.69 -1.53 -9.01
CA ASN A 107 13.38 -0.35 -8.47
C ASN A 107 14.17 -0.67 -7.20
N ALA A 108 13.60 -1.50 -6.31
CA ALA A 108 14.20 -1.87 -5.04
C ALA A 108 15.44 -2.76 -5.23
N MET A 109 15.43 -3.67 -6.21
CA MET A 109 16.54 -4.59 -6.44
C MET A 109 17.85 -3.89 -6.79
N GLY A 110 17.81 -2.67 -7.34
CA GLY A 110 19.00 -1.84 -7.52
C GLY A 110 19.73 -1.55 -6.19
N GLN A 111 18.97 -1.30 -5.14
CA GLN A 111 19.49 -1.02 -3.78
C GLN A 111 19.82 -2.30 -3.01
N PHE A 112 19.10 -3.39 -3.24
CA PHE A 112 19.24 -4.65 -2.52
C PHE A 112 20.23 -5.63 -3.15
N SER A 113 20.92 -5.29 -4.24
CA SER A 113 21.83 -6.17 -4.97
C SER A 113 22.87 -6.84 -4.06
N ARG A 114 23.46 -6.09 -3.10
CA ARG A 114 24.44 -6.65 -2.15
C ARG A 114 23.80 -7.63 -1.16
N LEU A 115 22.59 -7.36 -0.69
CA LEU A 115 21.86 -8.25 0.22
C LEU A 115 21.41 -9.52 -0.51
N ASN A 116 21.00 -9.38 -1.77
CA ASN A 116 20.57 -10.50 -2.60
C ASN A 116 21.72 -11.46 -2.95
N ASN A 117 22.98 -11.09 -2.81
CA ASN A 117 24.10 -12.03 -2.96
C ASN A 117 23.94 -13.28 -2.09
N ARG A 118 23.43 -13.14 -0.85
CA ARG A 118 23.33 -14.24 0.12
C ARG A 118 21.96 -14.41 0.78
N ARG A 119 20.97 -13.55 0.49
CA ARG A 119 19.62 -13.61 1.05
C ARG A 119 18.57 -13.52 -0.04
N ASP A 120 17.53 -14.29 0.11
CA ASP A 120 16.32 -14.09 -0.67
C ASP A 120 15.72 -12.72 -0.33
N ILE A 121 15.22 -12.01 -1.34
CA ILE A 121 14.46 -10.77 -1.16
C ILE A 121 12.99 -11.09 -1.45
N VAL A 122 12.12 -10.79 -0.49
CA VAL A 122 10.70 -11.13 -0.54
C VAL A 122 9.86 -9.86 -0.63
N PHE A 123 8.99 -9.80 -1.61
CA PHE A 123 8.03 -8.74 -1.84
C PHE A 123 6.63 -9.30 -1.63
N VAL A 124 5.92 -8.85 -0.60
CA VAL A 124 4.56 -9.31 -0.29
C VAL A 124 3.58 -8.19 -0.60
N ASP A 125 2.67 -8.42 -1.53
CA ASP A 125 1.53 -7.53 -1.69
C ASP A 125 0.61 -7.69 -0.47
N GLN A 126 0.50 -6.63 0.33
CA GLN A 126 -0.42 -6.63 1.47
C GLN A 126 -1.85 -6.80 0.98
N ARG A 127 -2.74 -7.39 1.83
CA ARG A 127 -4.17 -7.44 1.52
C ARG A 127 -4.68 -6.07 1.08
N GLY A 128 -5.48 -6.02 0.02
CA GLY A 128 -5.96 -4.79 -0.60
C GLY A 128 -5.04 -4.17 -1.64
N THR A 129 -3.84 -4.74 -1.89
CA THR A 129 -2.86 -4.19 -2.85
C THR A 129 -2.47 -5.20 -3.93
N GLY A 130 -1.95 -4.72 -5.03
CA GLY A 130 -1.40 -5.54 -6.11
C GLY A 130 -2.34 -6.64 -6.57
N ARG A 131 -1.98 -7.90 -6.33
CA ARG A 131 -2.82 -9.07 -6.63
C ARG A 131 -3.50 -9.67 -5.39
N SER A 132 -3.30 -9.07 -4.22
CA SER A 132 -3.80 -9.58 -2.94
C SER A 132 -5.14 -8.94 -2.59
N ALA A 133 -6.24 -9.40 -3.20
CA ALA A 133 -7.60 -8.89 -3.02
C ALA A 133 -7.66 -7.34 -3.16
N PRO A 134 -7.27 -6.78 -4.32
CA PRO A 134 -7.03 -5.34 -4.48
C PRO A 134 -8.29 -4.50 -4.25
N LEU A 135 -8.12 -3.37 -3.55
CA LEU A 135 -9.14 -2.36 -3.32
C LEU A 135 -8.82 -1.10 -4.13
N MET A 136 -9.13 -1.13 -5.42
CA MET A 136 -8.82 -0.06 -6.36
C MET A 136 -9.99 0.91 -6.51
N CYS A 137 -9.70 2.21 -6.45
CA CYS A 137 -10.60 3.27 -6.89
C CYS A 137 -10.20 3.75 -8.27
N ASP A 138 -11.10 4.48 -8.94
CA ASP A 138 -10.81 5.06 -10.25
C ASP A 138 -9.69 6.09 -10.14
N ASP A 139 -8.89 6.18 -11.19
CA ASP A 139 -7.81 7.14 -11.29
C ASP A 139 -8.31 8.47 -11.87
N ALA A 140 -8.43 9.47 -11.02
CA ALA A 140 -8.90 10.80 -11.39
C ALA A 140 -7.83 11.67 -12.09
N ARG A 141 -6.58 11.22 -12.21
CA ARG A 141 -5.46 12.06 -12.71
C ARG A 141 -5.61 12.55 -14.15
N HIS A 142 -6.45 11.90 -14.94
CA HIS A 142 -6.74 12.28 -16.33
C HIS A 142 -8.03 13.10 -16.50
N LEU A 143 -8.77 13.32 -15.40
CA LEU A 143 -9.95 14.18 -15.41
C LEU A 143 -9.53 15.66 -15.54
N PRO A 144 -10.41 16.55 -16.01
CA PRO A 144 -10.14 17.99 -16.03
C PRO A 144 -9.67 18.51 -14.67
N LEU A 145 -8.69 19.43 -14.65
CA LEU A 145 -8.11 19.96 -13.41
C LEU A 145 -9.16 20.61 -12.50
N ALA A 146 -10.17 21.27 -13.09
CA ALA A 146 -11.28 21.84 -12.33
C ALA A 146 -12.10 20.75 -11.58
N VAL A 147 -12.28 19.59 -12.20
CA VAL A 147 -12.96 18.43 -11.59
C VAL A 147 -12.11 17.83 -10.49
N GLN A 148 -10.79 17.67 -10.73
CA GLN A 148 -9.87 17.15 -9.73
C GLN A 148 -9.78 18.05 -8.48
N ALA A 149 -9.96 19.37 -8.65
CA ALA A 149 -9.86 20.36 -7.58
C ALA A 149 -11.18 20.62 -6.84
N ASP A 150 -12.31 20.06 -7.31
CA ASP A 150 -13.62 20.24 -6.69
C ASP A 150 -13.79 19.33 -5.45
N PRO A 151 -13.85 19.87 -4.21
CA PRO A 151 -13.99 19.06 -3.00
C PRO A 151 -15.29 18.25 -2.95
N ALA A 152 -16.39 18.77 -3.52
CA ALA A 152 -17.67 18.07 -3.55
C ALA A 152 -17.59 16.86 -4.45
N ARG A 153 -16.94 17.00 -5.60
CA ARG A 153 -16.68 15.91 -6.54
C ARG A 153 -15.74 14.85 -5.94
N GLN A 154 -14.66 15.27 -5.28
CA GLN A 154 -13.74 14.34 -4.59
C GLN A 154 -14.47 13.50 -3.54
N LEU A 155 -15.36 14.12 -2.75
CA LEU A 155 -16.17 13.41 -1.77
C LEU A 155 -17.13 12.41 -2.45
N GLN A 156 -17.81 12.83 -3.51
CA GLN A 156 -18.71 11.97 -4.28
C GLN A 156 -17.96 10.76 -4.87
N ASP A 157 -16.80 10.98 -5.47
CA ASP A 157 -15.97 9.92 -6.06
C ASP A 157 -15.50 8.92 -4.98
N LEU A 158 -15.14 9.41 -3.79
CA LEU A 158 -14.77 8.57 -2.65
C LEU A 158 -15.94 7.73 -2.14
N GLN A 159 -17.13 8.32 -2.01
CA GLN A 159 -18.36 7.59 -1.63
C GLN A 159 -18.72 6.53 -2.65
N GLN A 160 -18.67 6.85 -3.94
CA GLN A 160 -18.92 5.89 -5.02
C GLN A 160 -17.88 4.77 -5.03
N CYS A 161 -16.61 5.09 -4.82
CA CYS A 161 -15.56 4.07 -4.69
C CYS A 161 -15.87 3.13 -3.53
N ARG A 162 -16.19 3.63 -2.34
CA ARG A 162 -16.58 2.83 -1.17
C ARG A 162 -17.73 1.87 -1.52
N LEU A 163 -18.80 2.37 -2.13
CA LEU A 163 -19.94 1.54 -2.51
C LEU A 163 -19.56 0.42 -3.48
N ARG A 164 -18.74 0.72 -4.49
CA ARG A 164 -18.26 -0.31 -5.44
C ARG A 164 -17.39 -1.35 -4.75
N LEU A 165 -16.48 -0.93 -3.88
CA LEU A 165 -15.61 -1.84 -3.15
C LEU A 165 -16.40 -2.78 -2.23
N GLN A 166 -17.45 -2.30 -1.58
CA GLN A 166 -18.33 -3.09 -0.72
C GLN A 166 -19.12 -4.17 -1.49
N GLN A 167 -19.25 -4.05 -2.81
CA GLN A 167 -19.87 -5.06 -3.67
C GLN A 167 -18.92 -6.20 -4.07
N LEU A 168 -17.61 -6.05 -3.84
CA LEU A 168 -16.65 -7.11 -4.10
C LEU A 168 -16.87 -8.29 -3.13
N PRO A 169 -16.61 -9.53 -3.53
CA PRO A 169 -16.67 -10.66 -2.60
C PRO A 169 -15.84 -10.44 -1.34
N HIS A 170 -14.70 -9.80 -1.49
CA HIS A 170 -13.77 -9.44 -0.41
C HIS A 170 -13.95 -8.00 0.08
N GLY A 171 -15.12 -7.39 -0.12
CA GLY A 171 -15.37 -5.96 0.06
C GLY A 171 -15.67 -5.50 1.48
N ASP A 172 -15.49 -6.34 2.50
CA ASP A 172 -15.60 -5.89 3.89
C ASP A 172 -14.34 -5.13 4.31
N LEU A 173 -14.41 -3.80 4.18
CA LEU A 173 -13.27 -2.90 4.34
C LEU A 173 -12.68 -2.88 5.76
N ARG A 174 -13.42 -3.39 6.76
CA ARG A 174 -12.97 -3.48 8.18
C ARG A 174 -11.76 -4.41 8.35
N PHE A 175 -11.56 -5.34 7.43
CA PHE A 175 -10.50 -6.34 7.51
C PHE A 175 -9.21 -5.96 6.77
N TYR A 176 -9.04 -4.69 6.39
CA TYR A 176 -7.84 -4.20 5.70
C TYR A 176 -7.00 -3.31 6.62
N THR A 177 -6.63 -3.86 7.78
CA THR A 177 -5.81 -3.18 8.78
C THR A 177 -4.34 -3.60 8.71
N THR A 178 -3.45 -2.77 9.25
CA THR A 178 -2.01 -3.06 9.37
C THR A 178 -1.77 -4.34 10.16
N THR A 179 -2.50 -4.55 11.28
CA THR A 179 -2.37 -5.76 12.11
C THR A 179 -2.69 -7.04 11.33
N LEU A 180 -3.79 -7.05 10.56
CA LEU A 180 -4.16 -8.21 9.75
C LEU A 180 -3.17 -8.45 8.61
N ALA A 181 -2.69 -7.39 7.97
CA ALA A 181 -1.66 -7.50 6.95
C ALA A 181 -0.35 -8.10 7.50
N MET A 182 0.01 -7.80 8.74
CA MET A 182 1.20 -8.38 9.38
C MET A 182 1.00 -9.84 9.79
N GLN A 183 -0.21 -10.26 10.12
CA GLN A 183 -0.54 -11.69 10.28
C GLN A 183 -0.43 -12.45 8.96
N ASP A 184 -0.79 -11.84 7.85
CA ASP A 184 -0.59 -12.42 6.52
C ASP A 184 0.89 -12.53 6.17
N LEU A 185 1.67 -11.49 6.47
CA LEU A 185 3.12 -11.49 6.26
C LEU A 185 3.78 -12.65 7.03
N ASP A 186 3.35 -12.90 8.27
CA ASP A 186 3.87 -14.01 9.07
C ASP A 186 3.47 -15.37 8.50
N ALA A 187 2.31 -15.49 7.87
CA ALA A 187 1.94 -16.69 7.15
C ALA A 187 2.85 -16.94 5.94
N VAL A 188 3.24 -15.90 5.20
CA VAL A 188 4.24 -16.00 4.12
C VAL A 188 5.61 -16.43 4.69
N ARG A 189 6.06 -15.82 5.79
CA ARG A 189 7.30 -16.23 6.47
C ARG A 189 7.30 -17.72 6.80
N ARG A 190 6.20 -18.21 7.38
CA ARG A 190 6.05 -19.63 7.76
C ARG A 190 6.02 -20.55 6.55
N GLN A 191 5.32 -20.17 5.47
CA GLN A 191 5.30 -20.94 4.24
C GLN A 191 6.68 -21.05 3.60
N LEU A 192 7.53 -20.00 3.74
CA LEU A 192 8.92 -20.01 3.29
C LEU A 192 9.87 -20.76 4.22
N GLY A 193 9.40 -21.27 5.35
CA GLY A 193 10.21 -21.98 6.35
C GLY A 193 11.23 -21.08 7.05
N ALA A 194 11.09 -19.76 7.01
CA ALA A 194 12.03 -18.83 7.63
C ALA A 194 11.74 -18.70 9.14
N GLU A 195 12.71 -19.04 9.99
CA GLU A 195 12.58 -18.84 11.44
C GLU A 195 12.54 -17.36 11.77
N ARG A 196 13.49 -16.59 11.24
CA ARG A 196 13.59 -15.15 11.41
C ARG A 196 13.77 -14.44 10.07
N ILE A 197 13.27 -13.22 9.98
CA ILE A 197 13.35 -12.37 8.79
C ILE A 197 13.99 -11.02 9.11
N ASN A 198 14.49 -10.36 8.07
CA ASN A 198 14.90 -8.96 8.13
C ASN A 198 13.79 -8.12 7.48
N LEU A 199 13.37 -7.05 8.12
CA LEU A 199 12.35 -6.14 7.64
C LEU A 199 13.01 -4.89 7.06
N VAL A 200 12.56 -4.44 5.90
CA VAL A 200 12.88 -3.13 5.35
C VAL A 200 11.58 -2.42 5.04
N GLY A 201 11.23 -1.44 5.85
CA GLY A 201 10.03 -0.64 5.69
C GLY A 201 10.37 0.77 5.21
N ALA A 202 9.57 1.29 4.27
CA ALA A 202 9.66 2.67 3.82
C ALA A 202 8.32 3.39 4.02
N SER A 203 8.34 4.62 4.60
CA SER A 203 7.13 5.41 4.85
C SER A 203 6.12 4.63 5.70
N TYR A 204 4.85 4.46 5.27
CA TYR A 204 3.88 3.58 5.96
C TYR A 204 4.43 2.15 6.18
N GLY A 205 5.29 1.64 5.31
CA GLY A 205 5.95 0.34 5.51
C GLY A 205 6.76 0.26 6.81
N THR A 206 7.19 1.38 7.39
CA THR A 206 7.84 1.41 8.70
C THR A 206 6.85 1.15 9.82
N ARG A 207 5.61 1.69 9.74
CA ARG A 207 4.51 1.37 10.66
C ARG A 207 4.19 -0.13 10.60
N ALA A 208 4.10 -0.69 9.40
CA ALA A 208 3.89 -2.12 9.20
C ALA A 208 5.03 -2.95 9.81
N ALA A 209 6.31 -2.54 9.63
CA ALA A 209 7.45 -3.21 10.24
C ALA A 209 7.40 -3.17 11.78
N LEU A 210 7.05 -2.03 12.37
CA LEU A 210 6.89 -1.88 13.81
C LEU A 210 5.75 -2.72 14.36
N GLU A 211 4.61 -2.78 13.65
CA GLU A 211 3.49 -3.64 14.02
C GLU A 211 3.85 -5.13 13.93
N TYR A 212 4.58 -5.53 12.88
CA TYR A 212 5.08 -6.91 12.76
C TYR A 212 6.03 -7.25 13.92
N GLN A 213 6.96 -6.35 14.25
CA GLN A 213 7.89 -6.54 15.36
C GLN A 213 7.16 -6.62 16.72
N ARG A 214 6.09 -5.85 16.91
CA ARG A 214 5.24 -5.91 18.10
C ARG A 214 4.51 -7.25 18.20
N ALA A 215 3.96 -7.74 17.08
CA ALA A 215 3.17 -8.97 17.05
C ALA A 215 4.03 -10.25 17.06
N PHE A 216 5.19 -10.22 16.42
CA PHE A 216 6.09 -11.38 16.22
C PHE A 216 7.56 -11.05 16.55
N PRO A 217 7.89 -10.62 17.78
CA PRO A 217 9.23 -10.13 18.10
C PRO A 217 10.32 -11.20 17.89
N GLN A 218 10.01 -12.47 18.13
CA GLN A 218 10.96 -13.59 17.97
C GLN A 218 11.25 -13.91 16.49
N ALA A 219 10.37 -13.53 15.57
CA ALA A 219 10.54 -13.74 14.13
C ALA A 219 11.38 -12.65 13.46
N VAL A 220 11.70 -11.56 14.15
CA VAL A 220 12.49 -10.45 13.61
C VAL A 220 13.96 -10.63 13.96
N ARG A 221 14.83 -10.58 12.95
CA ARG A 221 16.28 -10.52 13.15
C ARG A 221 16.78 -9.08 13.14
N ARG A 222 16.34 -8.28 12.17
CA ARG A 222 16.70 -6.85 12.05
C ARG A 222 15.55 -6.11 11.35
N SER A 223 15.41 -4.83 11.69
CA SER A 223 14.52 -3.89 11.00
C SER A 223 15.31 -2.69 10.52
N VAL A 224 15.06 -2.27 9.29
CA VAL A 224 15.50 -1.01 8.70
C VAL A 224 14.25 -0.19 8.40
N LEU A 225 14.20 1.02 8.95
CA LEU A 225 13.05 1.91 8.87
C LEU A 225 13.49 3.20 8.17
N ASP A 226 12.96 3.41 6.97
CA ASP A 226 13.27 4.57 6.12
C ASP A 226 12.07 5.51 6.05
N GLY A 227 12.22 6.76 6.52
CA GLY A 227 11.13 7.73 6.62
C GLY A 227 10.05 7.25 7.59
N VAL A 228 10.40 7.17 8.88
CA VAL A 228 9.59 6.53 9.92
C VAL A 228 8.23 7.21 10.08
N ALA A 229 7.17 6.41 9.92
CA ALA A 229 5.80 6.74 10.33
C ALA A 229 5.51 5.94 11.61
N PRO A 230 5.62 6.53 12.80
CA PRO A 230 5.41 5.82 14.06
C PRO A 230 3.95 5.37 14.21
N PRO A 231 3.68 4.33 15.03
CA PRO A 231 2.33 3.77 15.14
C PRO A 231 1.26 4.74 15.66
N ASP A 232 1.66 5.75 16.41
CA ASP A 232 0.80 6.80 16.96
C ASP A 232 0.58 8.00 16.04
N MET A 233 1.34 8.10 14.93
CA MET A 233 1.16 9.14 13.92
C MET A 233 -0.19 8.99 13.24
N ALA A 234 -0.99 10.06 13.20
CA ALA A 234 -2.17 10.17 12.34
C ALA A 234 -1.74 10.75 10.98
N LEU A 235 -1.72 9.90 9.94
CA LEU A 235 -1.20 10.28 8.62
C LEU A 235 -1.85 11.53 8.00
N PRO A 236 -3.17 11.77 8.12
CA PRO A 236 -3.77 12.99 7.58
C PRO A 236 -3.33 14.26 8.30
N ASP A 237 -3.11 14.18 9.61
CA ASP A 237 -2.87 15.35 10.49
C ASP A 237 -1.42 15.87 10.32
N SER A 238 -0.44 15.02 10.49
CA SER A 238 0.98 15.39 10.41
C SER A 238 1.38 15.91 9.02
N GLY A 239 0.70 15.45 7.96
CA GLY A 239 1.08 15.74 6.58
C GLY A 239 1.05 17.23 6.21
N SER A 240 0.21 18.05 6.84
CA SER A 240 0.13 19.49 6.59
C SER A 240 1.25 20.25 7.28
N ALA A 241 1.52 19.94 8.55
CA ALA A 241 2.60 20.56 9.32
C ALA A 241 3.98 20.20 8.74
N ASP A 242 4.20 18.92 8.39
CA ASP A 242 5.44 18.44 7.80
C ASP A 242 5.70 19.06 6.42
N ALA A 243 4.67 19.19 5.58
CA ALA A 243 4.79 19.84 4.28
C ALA A 243 5.12 21.34 4.42
N GLN A 244 4.52 22.03 5.39
CA GLN A 244 4.83 23.42 5.67
C GLN A 244 6.28 23.57 6.15
N ALA A 245 6.73 22.74 7.09
CA ALA A 245 8.10 22.76 7.58
C ALA A 245 9.13 22.48 6.45
N ALA A 246 8.85 21.52 5.57
CA ALA A 246 9.69 21.21 4.43
C ALA A 246 9.75 22.38 3.42
N LEU A 247 8.63 23.06 3.17
CA LEU A 247 8.59 24.26 2.31
C LEU A 247 9.39 25.39 2.95
N ASP A 248 9.22 25.64 4.24
CA ASP A 248 9.96 26.70 4.96
C ASP A 248 11.48 26.44 4.93
N ALA A 249 11.89 25.19 5.09
CA ALA A 249 13.28 24.77 4.96
C ALA A 249 13.83 25.02 3.53
N LEU A 250 13.05 24.70 2.49
CA LEU A 250 13.41 24.99 1.10
C LEU A 250 13.60 26.49 0.86
N LEU A 251 12.65 27.31 1.33
CA LEU A 251 12.71 28.77 1.19
C LEU A 251 13.94 29.38 1.90
N ALA A 252 14.28 28.85 3.08
CA ALA A 252 15.47 29.25 3.83
C ALA A 252 16.75 28.82 3.10
N ALA A 253 16.84 27.57 2.65
CA ALA A 253 17.98 27.06 1.91
C ALA A 253 18.23 27.84 0.61
N CYS A 254 17.17 28.25 -0.10
CA CYS A 254 17.32 29.11 -1.28
C CYS A 254 17.90 30.47 -0.94
N ALA A 255 17.51 31.09 0.17
CA ALA A 255 18.06 32.37 0.62
C ALA A 255 19.55 32.28 1.01
N GLU A 256 20.01 31.13 1.47
CA GLU A 256 21.41 30.89 1.85
C GLU A 256 22.29 30.56 0.65
N GLN A 257 21.78 29.84 -0.36
CA GLN A 257 22.54 29.41 -1.52
C GLN A 257 22.77 30.58 -2.49
N PRO A 258 24.01 30.96 -2.84
CA PRO A 258 24.29 32.13 -3.68
C PRO A 258 23.60 32.12 -5.05
N GLY A 259 23.51 30.94 -5.70
CA GLY A 259 22.84 30.80 -7.01
C GLY A 259 21.32 31.03 -6.90
N CYS A 260 20.68 30.34 -5.96
CA CYS A 260 19.22 30.46 -5.77
C CYS A 260 18.84 31.87 -5.31
N ARG A 261 19.59 32.45 -4.36
CA ARG A 261 19.37 33.83 -3.88
C ARG A 261 19.51 34.85 -4.98
N ARG A 262 20.50 34.71 -5.90
CA ARG A 262 20.67 35.62 -7.04
C ARG A 262 19.46 35.52 -7.99
N ASP A 263 19.00 34.31 -8.29
CA ASP A 263 17.94 34.05 -9.26
C ASP A 263 16.53 34.28 -8.67
N HIS A 264 16.39 34.11 -7.36
CA HIS A 264 15.13 34.25 -6.58
C HIS A 264 15.35 35.06 -5.29
N PRO A 265 15.72 36.38 -5.37
CA PRO A 265 16.14 37.16 -4.20
C PRO A 265 15.03 37.35 -3.14
N ASN A 266 13.78 37.23 -3.54
CA ASN A 266 12.60 37.49 -2.71
C ASN A 266 11.63 36.28 -2.67
N LEU A 267 12.10 35.05 -2.82
CA LEU A 267 11.28 33.84 -3.01
C LEU A 267 10.16 33.69 -1.95
N ARG A 268 10.46 33.92 -0.67
CA ARG A 268 9.45 33.85 0.41
C ARG A 268 8.35 34.90 0.21
N ARG A 269 8.70 36.12 -0.19
CA ARG A 269 7.73 37.17 -0.48
C ARG A 269 6.94 36.86 -1.75
N GLU A 270 7.57 36.30 -2.75
CA GLU A 270 6.91 35.84 -3.99
C GLU A 270 5.89 34.74 -3.71
N TRP A 271 6.23 33.79 -2.83
CA TRP A 271 5.31 32.76 -2.37
C TRP A 271 4.09 33.36 -1.65
N GLN A 272 4.32 34.26 -0.70
CA GLN A 272 3.23 34.92 0.04
C GLN A 272 2.33 35.74 -0.92
N SER A 273 2.94 36.47 -1.85
CA SER A 273 2.23 37.25 -2.86
C SER A 273 1.41 36.38 -3.83
N LEU A 274 1.95 35.22 -4.23
CA LEU A 274 1.21 34.23 -5.02
C LEU A 274 -0.04 33.78 -4.28
N LEU A 275 0.07 33.37 -3.02
CA LEU A 275 -1.06 32.92 -2.23
C LEU A 275 -2.09 34.02 -1.95
N ALA A 276 -1.65 35.26 -1.73
CA ALA A 276 -2.53 36.40 -1.51
C ALA A 276 -3.33 36.80 -2.78
N GLY A 277 -2.78 36.51 -3.97
CA GLY A 277 -3.43 36.79 -5.26
C GLY A 277 -4.42 35.72 -5.73
N LEU A 278 -4.70 34.71 -4.92
CA LEU A 278 -5.64 33.63 -5.24
C LEU A 278 -6.99 33.83 -4.52
N PRO A 279 -8.12 33.38 -5.10
CA PRO A 279 -8.24 32.67 -6.39
C PRO A 279 -8.10 33.59 -7.61
N ARG A 280 -7.65 33.04 -8.75
CA ARG A 280 -7.54 33.78 -10.01
C ARG A 280 -7.84 32.89 -11.22
N PRO A 281 -8.49 33.44 -12.30
CA PRO A 281 -8.68 32.69 -13.53
C PRO A 281 -7.33 32.49 -14.25
N ALA A 282 -7.20 31.32 -14.90
CA ALA A 282 -6.04 30.99 -15.72
C ALA A 282 -6.43 30.02 -16.84
N GLN A 283 -5.63 30.02 -17.90
CA GLN A 283 -5.63 28.95 -18.91
C GLN A 283 -4.36 28.12 -18.69
N VAL A 284 -4.51 26.82 -18.52
CA VAL A 284 -3.41 25.93 -18.15
C VAL A 284 -3.48 24.65 -18.96
N ALA A 285 -2.36 24.22 -19.52
CA ALA A 285 -2.28 22.89 -20.12
C ALA A 285 -2.25 21.81 -19.04
N HIS A 286 -3.16 20.86 -19.16
CA HIS A 286 -3.22 19.70 -18.24
C HIS A 286 -1.91 18.89 -18.33
N PRO A 287 -1.23 18.61 -17.21
CA PRO A 287 0.14 18.09 -17.23
C PRO A 287 0.27 16.67 -17.80
N LEU A 288 -0.82 15.88 -17.86
CA LEU A 288 -0.81 14.53 -18.40
C LEU A 288 -1.46 14.41 -19.78
N THR A 289 -2.52 15.18 -20.05
CA THR A 289 -3.25 15.09 -21.31
C THR A 289 -2.82 16.14 -22.35
N GLY A 290 -2.18 17.24 -21.90
CA GLY A 290 -1.81 18.37 -22.72
C GLY A 290 -2.99 19.27 -23.15
N GLN A 291 -4.22 18.95 -22.76
CA GLN A 291 -5.39 19.77 -23.08
C GLN A 291 -5.33 21.10 -22.32
N VAL A 292 -5.62 22.19 -23.02
CA VAL A 292 -5.71 23.51 -22.40
C VAL A 292 -7.07 23.70 -21.77
N GLU A 293 -7.07 24.02 -20.49
CA GLU A 293 -8.27 24.19 -19.66
C GLU A 293 -8.34 25.63 -19.13
N ALA A 294 -9.53 26.22 -19.20
CA ALA A 294 -9.83 27.48 -18.52
C ALA A 294 -10.42 27.15 -17.14
N LEU A 295 -9.73 27.54 -16.08
CA LEU A 295 -10.16 27.24 -14.71
C LEU A 295 -9.76 28.37 -13.73
N THR A 296 -10.34 28.33 -12.55
CA THR A 296 -9.92 29.20 -11.44
C THR A 296 -8.89 28.47 -10.59
N ILE A 297 -7.67 28.95 -10.56
CA ILE A 297 -6.63 28.42 -9.66
C ILE A 297 -6.94 28.88 -8.24
N THR A 298 -7.11 27.91 -7.36
CA THR A 298 -7.39 28.15 -5.94
C THR A 298 -6.10 28.03 -5.11
N ARG A 299 -6.17 28.52 -3.87
CA ARG A 299 -5.08 28.38 -2.88
C ARG A 299 -4.76 26.90 -2.64
N ASP A 300 -5.78 26.06 -2.50
CA ASP A 300 -5.62 24.62 -2.22
C ASP A 300 -4.96 23.89 -3.38
N MET A 301 -5.26 24.25 -4.63
CA MET A 301 -4.56 23.71 -5.80
C MET A 301 -3.06 24.00 -5.73
N VAL A 302 -2.67 25.24 -5.41
CA VAL A 302 -1.27 25.63 -5.32
C VAL A 302 -0.56 24.95 -4.16
N LEU A 303 -1.18 24.87 -2.99
CA LEU A 303 -0.64 24.17 -1.83
C LEU A 303 -0.45 22.66 -2.11
N SER A 304 -1.44 22.04 -2.73
CA SER A 304 -1.36 20.63 -3.14
C SER A 304 -0.28 20.38 -4.19
N ALA A 305 -0.11 21.31 -5.14
CA ALA A 305 0.89 21.20 -6.20
C ALA A 305 2.34 21.31 -5.66
N VAL A 306 2.58 22.07 -4.60
CA VAL A 306 3.89 22.20 -3.96
C VAL A 306 4.23 20.95 -3.12
N ARG A 307 3.25 20.33 -2.48
CA ARG A 307 3.48 19.22 -1.54
C ARG A 307 4.19 18.02 -2.18
N GLY A 308 3.75 17.60 -3.36
CA GLY A 308 4.33 16.44 -4.05
C GLY A 308 5.84 16.59 -4.33
N PRO A 309 6.27 17.68 -4.96
CA PRO A 309 7.69 17.92 -5.22
C PRO A 309 8.61 17.91 -4.00
N LEU A 310 8.13 18.28 -2.80
CA LEU A 310 8.93 18.28 -1.57
C LEU A 310 9.42 16.88 -1.15
N TYR A 311 8.77 15.80 -1.64
CA TYR A 311 9.22 14.43 -1.39
C TYR A 311 10.50 14.04 -2.16
N VAL A 312 10.87 14.79 -3.20
CA VAL A 312 11.99 14.42 -4.08
C VAL A 312 12.95 15.60 -4.21
N PRO A 313 14.19 15.52 -3.71
CA PRO A 313 15.13 16.65 -3.71
C PRO A 313 15.31 17.31 -5.07
N ALA A 314 15.37 16.53 -6.16
CA ALA A 314 15.50 17.05 -7.51
C ALA A 314 14.27 17.90 -7.97
N TYR A 315 13.05 17.53 -7.50
CA TYR A 315 11.84 18.28 -7.79
C TYR A 315 11.71 19.49 -6.86
N ALA A 316 12.07 19.34 -5.60
CA ALA A 316 12.11 20.43 -4.64
C ALA A 316 13.04 21.55 -5.12
N ALA A 317 14.19 21.21 -5.69
CA ALA A 317 15.14 22.18 -6.26
C ALA A 317 14.55 22.99 -7.44
N ALA A 318 13.52 22.51 -8.12
CA ALA A 318 12.83 23.22 -9.20
C ALA A 318 11.67 24.11 -8.71
N LEU A 319 11.23 23.95 -7.44
CA LEU A 319 10.12 24.74 -6.89
C LEU A 319 10.36 26.26 -6.89
N PRO A 320 11.56 26.82 -6.60
CA PRO A 320 11.79 28.26 -6.68
C PRO A 320 11.40 28.85 -8.02
N ALA A 321 11.86 28.25 -9.12
CA ALA A 321 11.52 28.69 -10.47
C ALA A 321 10.02 28.52 -10.79
N ALA A 322 9.41 27.41 -10.38
CA ALA A 322 7.99 27.15 -10.57
C ALA A 322 7.09 28.13 -9.80
N ILE A 323 7.46 28.50 -8.56
CA ILE A 323 6.78 29.52 -7.77
C ILE A 323 6.87 30.89 -8.44
N GLY A 324 8.06 31.27 -8.91
CA GLY A 324 8.26 32.52 -9.66
C GLY A 324 7.43 32.60 -10.94
N ALA A 325 7.32 31.48 -11.68
CA ALA A 325 6.46 31.37 -12.86
C ALA A 325 4.97 31.49 -12.51
N ALA A 326 4.52 30.77 -11.48
CA ALA A 326 3.13 30.79 -11.01
C ALA A 326 2.69 32.19 -10.55
N ARG A 327 3.57 32.95 -9.88
CA ARG A 327 3.33 34.35 -9.53
C ARG A 327 3.03 35.21 -10.76
N GLN A 328 3.72 34.94 -11.88
CA GLN A 328 3.52 35.63 -13.18
C GLN A 328 2.29 35.10 -13.95
N GLY A 329 1.54 34.13 -13.39
CA GLY A 329 0.36 33.53 -14.01
C GLY A 329 0.62 32.27 -14.84
N ARG A 330 1.85 31.79 -14.89
CA ARG A 330 2.23 30.57 -15.60
C ARG A 330 2.27 29.42 -14.61
N PHE A 331 1.18 28.64 -14.53
CA PHE A 331 1.01 27.56 -13.54
C PHE A 331 1.51 26.20 -14.02
N GLU A 332 1.74 26.01 -15.31
CA GLU A 332 2.17 24.76 -15.92
C GLU A 332 3.44 24.15 -15.27
N PRO A 333 4.50 24.96 -14.96
CA PRO A 333 5.69 24.39 -14.31
C PRO A 333 5.38 23.78 -12.93
N LEU A 334 4.52 24.45 -12.15
CA LEU A 334 4.16 23.97 -10.82
C LEU A 334 3.28 22.71 -10.86
N LEU A 335 2.26 22.72 -11.73
CA LEU A 335 1.37 21.57 -11.91
C LEU A 335 2.10 20.39 -12.55
N GLY A 336 3.02 20.65 -13.48
CA GLY A 336 3.87 19.63 -14.08
C GLY A 336 4.78 18.93 -13.06
N LEU A 337 5.43 19.70 -12.18
CA LEU A 337 6.24 19.13 -11.10
C LEU A 337 5.41 18.23 -10.17
N SER A 338 4.20 18.66 -9.82
CA SER A 338 3.27 17.87 -9.02
C SER A 338 2.91 16.54 -9.68
N ALA A 339 2.63 16.56 -10.98
CA ALA A 339 2.27 15.37 -11.75
C ALA A 339 3.40 14.34 -11.86
N LEU A 340 4.67 14.77 -11.83
CA LEU A 340 5.84 13.88 -11.93
C LEU A 340 5.92 12.84 -10.82
N LEU A 341 5.45 13.15 -9.62
CA LEU A 341 5.46 12.18 -8.51
C LEU A 341 4.52 11.00 -8.78
N GLY A 342 3.37 11.26 -9.39
CA GLY A 342 2.40 10.23 -9.78
C GLY A 342 2.84 9.39 -10.99
N SER A 343 3.50 10.01 -11.97
CA SER A 343 3.88 9.36 -13.22
C SER A 343 5.01 8.32 -13.08
N ARG A 344 5.83 8.41 -12.03
CA ARG A 344 6.92 7.45 -11.76
C ARG A 344 6.46 6.14 -11.12
N ARG A 345 5.22 6.02 -10.73
CA ARG A 345 4.70 4.78 -10.16
C ARG A 345 4.36 3.80 -11.27
N SER A 346 4.93 2.61 -11.21
CA SER A 346 4.63 1.52 -12.16
C SER A 346 3.17 1.05 -12.06
N GLN A 347 2.54 1.21 -10.91
CA GLN A 347 1.13 0.91 -10.68
C GLN A 347 0.48 2.00 -9.82
N PRO A 348 -0.82 2.28 -10.00
CA PRO A 348 -1.55 3.20 -9.15
C PRO A 348 -1.61 2.69 -7.71
N LEU A 349 -1.74 3.62 -6.77
CA LEU A 349 -1.97 3.30 -5.37
C LEU A 349 -3.37 2.69 -5.21
N ALA A 350 -3.50 1.62 -4.44
CA ALA A 350 -4.80 1.06 -4.07
C ALA A 350 -5.49 2.00 -3.06
N MET A 351 -6.20 3.01 -3.59
CA MET A 351 -6.81 4.07 -2.77
C MET A 351 -7.88 3.54 -1.82
N GLY A 352 -8.59 2.48 -2.19
CA GLY A 352 -9.54 1.84 -1.28
C GLY A 352 -8.85 1.24 -0.04
N MET A 353 -7.70 0.58 -0.23
CA MET A 353 -6.89 0.08 0.89
C MET A 353 -6.29 1.24 1.69
N HIS A 354 -5.81 2.30 1.01
CA HIS A 354 -5.31 3.51 1.67
C HIS A 354 -6.36 4.10 2.64
N HIS A 355 -7.57 4.31 2.15
CA HIS A 355 -8.66 4.84 2.97
C HIS A 355 -9.12 3.86 4.06
N ALA A 356 -9.13 2.55 3.78
CA ALA A 356 -9.48 1.56 4.79
C ALA A 356 -8.55 1.62 6.01
N VAL A 357 -7.23 1.74 5.79
CA VAL A 357 -6.25 1.90 6.88
C VAL A 357 -6.47 3.22 7.63
N ILE A 358 -6.56 4.34 6.91
CA ILE A 358 -6.73 5.67 7.54
C ILE A 358 -8.03 5.73 8.36
N CYS A 359 -9.15 5.26 7.81
CA CYS A 359 -10.43 5.27 8.50
C CYS A 359 -10.47 4.34 9.72
N SER A 360 -9.78 3.19 9.64
CA SER A 360 -9.77 2.21 10.74
C SER A 360 -8.76 2.54 11.84
N GLU A 361 -7.62 3.16 11.49
CA GLU A 361 -6.49 3.30 12.41
C GLU A 361 -6.22 4.75 12.81
N ASP A 362 -6.28 5.71 11.89
CA ASP A 362 -5.85 7.10 12.11
C ASP A 362 -7.01 8.00 12.58
N LEU A 363 -8.15 8.01 11.89
CA LEU A 363 -9.29 8.85 12.23
C LEU A 363 -9.81 8.64 13.67
N PRO A 364 -9.92 7.39 14.20
CA PRO A 364 -10.35 7.20 15.59
C PRO A 364 -9.38 7.79 16.62
N ARG A 365 -8.09 7.95 16.26
CA ARG A 365 -7.08 8.60 17.12
C ARG A 365 -7.23 10.11 17.08
N MET A 366 -7.42 10.69 15.90
CA MET A 366 -7.64 12.13 15.73
C MET A 366 -8.88 12.60 16.51
N ALA A 367 -9.97 11.86 16.43
CA ALA A 367 -11.20 12.15 17.19
C ALA A 367 -10.95 12.16 18.70
N ARG A 368 -10.14 11.22 19.22
CA ARG A 368 -9.78 11.17 20.66
C ARG A 368 -8.90 12.35 21.06
N VAL A 369 -7.92 12.74 20.24
CA VAL A 369 -7.06 13.91 20.51
C VAL A 369 -7.89 15.19 20.50
N ALA A 370 -8.76 15.38 19.51
CA ALA A 370 -9.66 16.53 19.43
C ALA A 370 -10.60 16.64 20.63
N ALA A 371 -11.10 15.51 21.14
CA ALA A 371 -11.95 15.47 22.33
C ALA A 371 -11.18 15.77 23.64
N ALA A 372 -9.86 15.54 23.66
CA ALA A 372 -9.00 15.77 24.83
C ALA A 372 -8.48 17.23 24.94
N VAL A 373 -8.60 18.04 23.89
CA VAL A 373 -8.15 19.44 23.88
C VAL A 373 -9.26 20.33 24.50
N PRO A 374 -8.98 21.09 25.60
CA PRO A 374 -9.97 21.98 26.21
C PRO A 374 -10.45 23.07 25.24
N ASP A 375 -11.73 23.40 25.30
CA ASP A 375 -12.36 24.49 24.53
C ASP A 375 -11.68 25.85 24.81
N GLY A 376 -10.73 26.23 24.05
CA GLY A 376 -9.96 27.50 24.20
C GLY A 376 -8.52 27.39 23.75
N ALA A 377 -8.00 26.17 23.59
CA ALA A 377 -6.64 25.91 23.09
C ALA A 377 -6.61 25.55 21.59
N ARG A 378 -7.73 25.63 20.87
CA ARG A 378 -7.80 25.40 19.41
C ARG A 378 -7.16 26.60 18.70
N ALA A 379 -5.85 26.54 18.51
CA ALA A 379 -5.18 27.39 17.54
C ALA A 379 -5.88 27.20 16.18
N ALA A 380 -5.93 28.26 15.36
CA ALA A 380 -6.56 28.25 14.04
C ALA A 380 -6.02 27.09 13.19
N GLU A 381 -6.67 25.94 13.33
CA GLU A 381 -6.27 24.72 12.63
C GLU A 381 -6.59 24.84 11.15
N VAL A 382 -5.61 24.49 10.34
CA VAL A 382 -5.84 24.19 8.93
C VAL A 382 -6.92 23.11 8.89
N PRO A 383 -8.10 23.36 8.32
CA PRO A 383 -9.17 22.37 8.32
C PRO A 383 -8.67 21.11 7.63
N LEU A 384 -8.92 19.96 8.26
CA LEU A 384 -8.83 18.67 7.59
C LEU A 384 -9.50 18.78 6.23
N PRO A 385 -8.93 18.17 5.17
CA PRO A 385 -9.66 18.09 3.91
C PRO A 385 -11.06 17.59 4.21
N THR A 386 -12.05 18.38 3.91
CA THR A 386 -13.48 18.16 4.26
C THR A 386 -13.97 16.78 3.84
N ALA A 387 -13.34 16.22 2.79
CA ALA A 387 -13.57 14.88 2.29
C ALA A 387 -13.26 13.77 3.31
N VAL A 388 -12.24 13.92 4.16
CA VAL A 388 -11.83 12.87 5.13
C VAL A 388 -12.75 12.86 6.34
N ALA A 389 -13.19 14.03 6.82
CA ALA A 389 -14.11 14.15 7.95
C ALA A 389 -15.53 13.63 7.63
N ALA A 390 -16.00 13.85 6.39
CA ALA A 390 -17.34 13.44 5.95
C ALA A 390 -17.47 11.91 5.67
N VAL A 391 -16.39 11.16 5.58
CA VAL A 391 -16.40 9.69 5.37
C VAL A 391 -16.38 8.93 6.69
N ALA A 392 -16.01 9.59 7.79
CA ALA A 392 -15.99 9.00 9.14
C ALA A 392 -17.36 9.02 9.83
N ALA A 393 -18.30 9.83 9.36
CA ALA A 393 -19.70 9.87 9.77
C ALA A 393 -20.56 8.93 8.89
#